data_ae1c7fa1d9f8bf1afadf755d80182d70
#
_entry.id   ae1c7fa1d9f8bf1afadf755d80182d70
#
_cell.length_a   1.000
_cell.length_b   1.000
_cell.length_c   1.000
_cell.angle_alpha   90.00
_cell.angle_beta   90.00
_cell.angle_gamma   90.00
#
_symmetry.space_group_name_H-M   'P 1'
#
loop_
_entity.id
_entity.type
_entity.pdbx_description
1 polymer ?
#
loop_
_entity_poly.entity_id
_entity_poly.type
_entity_poly.pdbx_seq_one_letter_code
_entity_poly.pdbx_strand_id
1 'polypeptide(L)'
;MTNKEIVLNFYRDVWNAHDDSKVSQYVCEDYVQHNPTVEQGRQGLVNFVTNIFFKREAKHDIVLALEDGDLVAVHVYVTFNDGAKAVVTDIYRLENGIIMEHWDSVQK
;
A
#
# COMPACT_ATOMS: atom_id res chain seq x y z
N MET A 1 5.55 -14.23 10.98
CA MET A 1 6.04 -13.00 10.32
C MET A 1 5.71 -11.78 11.16
N THR A 2 6.63 -10.82 11.20
CA THR A 2 6.35 -9.53 11.84
C THR A 2 5.38 -8.72 10.97
N ASN A 3 4.72 -7.73 11.57
CA ASN A 3 3.86 -6.82 10.82
C ASN A 3 4.63 -6.09 9.71
N LYS A 4 5.89 -5.72 9.99
CA LYS A 4 6.76 -5.10 8.98
C LYS A 4 6.96 -6.03 7.78
N GLU A 5 7.26 -7.30 8.02
CA GLU A 5 7.44 -8.28 6.94
C GLU A 5 6.16 -8.45 6.11
N ILE A 6 5.01 -8.46 6.78
CA ILE A 6 3.70 -8.56 6.09
C ILE A 6 3.49 -7.37 5.16
N VAL A 7 3.77 -6.15 5.62
CA VAL A 7 3.62 -4.95 4.80
C VAL A 7 4.60 -4.95 3.62
N LEU A 8 5.86 -5.36 3.85
CA LEU A 8 6.83 -5.47 2.77
C LEU A 8 6.40 -6.50 1.72
N ASN A 9 5.84 -7.62 2.16
CA ASN A 9 5.30 -8.63 1.25
C ASN A 9 4.10 -8.11 0.47
N PHE A 10 3.28 -7.24 1.08
CA PHE A 10 2.16 -6.59 0.41
C PHE A 10 2.63 -5.75 -0.78
N TYR A 11 3.70 -4.95 -0.61
CA TYR A 11 4.28 -4.19 -1.73
C TYR A 11 4.82 -5.11 -2.82
N ARG A 12 5.50 -6.18 -2.44
CA ARG A 12 6.05 -7.14 -3.41
C ARG A 12 4.95 -7.85 -4.20
N ASP A 13 3.93 -8.36 -3.51
CA ASP A 13 2.96 -9.28 -4.10
C ASP A 13 1.81 -8.57 -4.79
N VAL A 14 1.47 -7.35 -4.37
CA VAL A 14 0.37 -6.57 -4.94
C VAL A 14 0.89 -5.45 -5.83
N TRP A 15 1.62 -4.51 -5.25
CA TRP A 15 2.00 -3.28 -5.95
C TRP A 15 3.03 -3.53 -7.05
N ASN A 16 4.15 -4.18 -6.73
CA ASN A 16 5.21 -4.41 -7.70
C ASN A 16 4.92 -5.58 -8.64
N ALA A 17 4.14 -6.54 -8.19
CA ALA A 17 3.69 -7.65 -9.03
C ALA A 17 2.51 -7.26 -9.93
N HIS A 18 1.89 -6.08 -9.70
CA HIS A 18 0.69 -5.63 -10.40
C HIS A 18 -0.43 -6.67 -10.33
N ASP A 19 -0.66 -7.20 -9.14
CA ASP A 19 -1.61 -8.28 -8.91
C ASP A 19 -2.65 -7.88 -7.87
N ASP A 20 -3.78 -7.33 -8.34
CA ASP A 20 -4.87 -6.89 -7.49
C ASP A 20 -5.64 -8.05 -6.85
N SER A 21 -5.51 -9.26 -7.39
CA SER A 21 -6.20 -10.45 -6.86
C SER A 21 -5.69 -10.83 -5.47
N LYS A 22 -4.49 -10.37 -5.08
CA LYS A 22 -3.89 -10.71 -3.79
C LYS A 22 -4.20 -9.70 -2.68
N VAL A 23 -4.88 -8.61 -2.98
CA VAL A 23 -5.22 -7.60 -1.97
C VAL A 23 -5.99 -8.23 -0.81
N SER A 24 -6.91 -9.14 -1.08
CA SER A 24 -7.74 -9.79 -0.05
C SER A 24 -6.94 -10.66 0.92
N GLN A 25 -5.72 -11.05 0.57
CA GLN A 25 -4.85 -11.81 1.48
C GLN A 25 -4.20 -10.92 2.53
N TYR A 26 -4.13 -9.61 2.29
CA TYR A 26 -3.40 -8.66 3.13
C TYR A 26 -4.32 -7.68 3.86
N VAL A 27 -5.47 -7.34 3.30
CA VAL A 27 -6.31 -6.23 3.74
C VAL A 27 -7.69 -6.74 4.13
N CYS A 28 -8.22 -6.28 5.27
CA CYS A 28 -9.56 -6.67 5.72
C CYS A 28 -10.64 -6.02 4.85
N GLU A 29 -11.85 -6.61 4.90
CA GLU A 29 -12.99 -6.11 4.13
C GLU A 29 -13.37 -4.68 4.53
N ASP A 30 -13.32 -4.38 5.84
CA ASP A 30 -13.71 -3.09 6.41
C ASP A 30 -12.54 -2.11 6.54
N TYR A 31 -11.55 -2.24 5.69
CA TYR A 31 -10.35 -1.42 5.66
C TYR A 31 -10.67 0.08 5.69
N VAL A 32 -10.02 0.81 6.59
CA VAL A 32 -10.21 2.25 6.77
C VAL A 32 -9.13 3.02 6.04
N GLN A 33 -9.54 3.86 5.11
CA GLN A 33 -8.65 4.66 4.28
C GLN A 33 -8.73 6.13 4.66
N HIS A 34 -7.57 6.77 4.83
CA HIS A 34 -7.49 8.21 5.13
C HIS A 34 -7.08 9.08 3.94
N ASN A 35 -6.75 8.46 2.80
CA ASN A 35 -6.50 9.20 1.57
C ASN A 35 -7.84 9.53 0.91
N PRO A 36 -8.20 10.83 0.76
CA PRO A 36 -9.54 11.20 0.27
C PRO A 36 -9.77 10.84 -1.21
N THR A 37 -8.73 10.49 -1.95
CA THR A 37 -8.86 10.07 -3.36
C THR A 37 -9.13 8.58 -3.52
N VAL A 38 -9.12 7.82 -2.43
CA VAL A 38 -9.36 6.37 -2.44
C VAL A 38 -10.65 6.08 -1.68
N GLU A 39 -11.56 5.32 -2.29
CA GLU A 39 -12.80 4.92 -1.63
C GLU A 39 -12.52 4.01 -0.44
N GLN A 40 -13.45 4.00 0.52
CA GLN A 40 -13.33 3.18 1.72
C GLN A 40 -13.46 1.69 1.41
N GLY A 41 -12.91 0.86 2.30
CA GLY A 41 -13.00 -0.57 2.25
C GLY A 41 -12.00 -1.21 1.31
N ARG A 42 -11.91 -2.54 1.42
CA ARG A 42 -11.01 -3.32 0.57
C ARG A 42 -11.32 -3.15 -0.92
N GLN A 43 -12.59 -3.13 -1.29
CA GLN A 43 -12.99 -2.96 -2.69
C GLN A 43 -12.55 -1.59 -3.22
N GLY A 44 -12.62 -0.55 -2.40
CA GLY A 44 -12.12 0.78 -2.76
C GLY A 44 -10.63 0.74 -3.10
N LEU A 45 -9.84 0.04 -2.29
CA LEU A 45 -8.41 -0.14 -2.55
C LEU A 45 -8.17 -0.94 -3.83
N VAL A 46 -8.91 -2.03 -4.05
CA VAL A 46 -8.79 -2.84 -5.28
C VAL A 46 -9.07 -1.98 -6.50
N ASN A 47 -10.13 -1.19 -6.46
CA ASN A 47 -10.49 -0.31 -7.59
C ASN A 47 -9.38 0.72 -7.85
N PHE A 48 -8.82 1.30 -6.81
CA PHE A 48 -7.72 2.27 -6.93
C PHE A 48 -6.49 1.63 -7.57
N VAL A 49 -6.07 0.49 -7.05
CA VAL A 49 -4.90 -0.26 -7.55
C VAL A 49 -5.08 -0.60 -9.03
N THR A 50 -6.22 -1.17 -9.38
CA THR A 50 -6.51 -1.60 -10.74
C THR A 50 -6.53 -0.42 -11.73
N ASN A 51 -7.21 0.66 -11.36
CA ASN A 51 -7.48 1.74 -12.31
C ASN A 51 -6.36 2.77 -12.40
N ILE A 52 -5.59 2.96 -11.35
CA ILE A 52 -4.59 4.03 -11.29
C ILE A 52 -3.18 3.47 -11.51
N PHE A 53 -2.72 2.61 -10.61
CA PHE A 53 -1.32 2.19 -10.60
C PHE A 53 -0.99 1.20 -11.70
N PHE A 54 -1.85 0.21 -11.94
CA PHE A 54 -1.55 -0.82 -12.92
C PHE A 54 -1.53 -0.26 -14.34
N LYS A 55 -2.41 0.70 -14.64
CA LYS A 55 -2.39 1.38 -15.95
C LYS A 55 -1.15 2.23 -16.15
N ARG A 56 -0.56 2.74 -15.07
CA ARG A 56 0.66 3.54 -15.11
C ARG A 56 1.92 2.72 -14.88
N GLU A 57 1.80 1.44 -14.59
CA GLU A 57 2.92 0.53 -14.36
C GLU A 57 3.93 1.10 -13.35
N ALA A 58 3.44 1.48 -12.18
CA ALA A 58 4.28 2.05 -11.15
C ALA A 58 5.19 1.00 -10.51
N LYS A 59 6.44 1.40 -10.24
CA LYS A 59 7.39 0.62 -9.44
C LYS A 59 7.54 1.27 -8.08
N HIS A 60 7.44 0.49 -7.01
CA HIS A 60 7.57 0.92 -5.63
C HIS A 60 8.89 0.43 -5.05
N ASP A 61 9.78 1.36 -4.73
CA ASP A 61 11.05 1.06 -4.07
C ASP A 61 10.97 1.46 -2.61
N ILE A 62 11.06 0.48 -1.71
CA ILE A 62 10.99 0.71 -0.27
C ILE A 62 12.35 1.21 0.20
N VAL A 63 12.39 2.46 0.69
CA VAL A 63 13.63 3.08 1.18
C VAL A 63 13.89 2.68 2.62
N LEU A 64 12.86 2.74 3.45
CA LEU A 64 12.94 2.28 4.83
C LEU A 64 11.56 1.88 5.36
N ALA A 65 11.55 1.02 6.37
CA ALA A 65 10.35 0.55 7.02
C ALA A 65 10.60 0.47 8.53
N LEU A 66 9.66 0.97 9.31
CA LEU A 66 9.72 1.00 10.77
C LEU A 66 8.47 0.36 11.34
N GLU A 67 8.63 -0.37 12.43
CA GLU A 67 7.50 -1.01 13.12
C GLU A 67 7.47 -0.54 14.57
N ASP A 68 6.28 -0.19 15.04
CA ASP A 68 6.03 0.18 16.44
C ASP A 68 4.66 -0.37 16.84
N GLY A 69 4.65 -1.44 17.65
CA GLY A 69 3.41 -2.10 18.04
C GLY A 69 2.64 -2.61 16.83
N ASP A 70 1.40 -2.17 16.69
CA ASP A 70 0.53 -2.55 15.58
C ASP A 70 0.68 -1.65 14.34
N LEU A 71 1.61 -0.69 14.38
CA LEU A 71 1.83 0.28 13.31
C LEU A 71 3.10 -0.03 12.53
N VAL A 72 3.03 0.11 11.21
CA VAL A 72 4.19 0.01 10.32
C VAL A 72 4.21 1.25 9.43
N ALA A 73 5.34 1.97 9.43
CA ALA A 73 5.56 3.11 8.54
C ALA A 73 6.56 2.74 7.45
N VAL A 74 6.25 3.08 6.21
CA VAL A 74 7.08 2.75 5.05
C VAL A 74 7.32 4.02 4.24
N HIS A 75 8.58 4.31 3.92
CA HIS A 75 8.94 5.41 3.05
C HIS A 75 9.26 4.83 1.67
N VAL A 76 8.55 5.27 0.63
CA VAL A 76 8.52 4.62 -0.67
C VAL A 76 8.81 5.62 -1.78
N TYR A 77 9.72 5.25 -2.68
CA TYR A 77 9.92 5.99 -3.93
C TYR A 77 9.15 5.28 -5.03
N VAL A 78 8.24 6.01 -5.67
CA VAL A 78 7.40 5.48 -6.75
C VAL A 78 7.87 6.07 -8.07
N THR A 79 8.13 5.21 -9.05
CA THR A 79 8.49 5.62 -10.41
C THR A 79 7.44 5.06 -11.36
N PHE A 80 6.86 5.95 -12.17
CA PHE A 80 5.87 5.57 -13.18
C PHE A 80 6.54 5.34 -14.54
N ASN A 81 5.88 4.59 -15.41
CA ASN A 81 6.42 4.24 -16.73
C ASN A 81 6.66 5.45 -17.64
N ASP A 82 6.00 6.59 -17.39
CA ASP A 82 6.22 7.85 -18.13
C ASP A 82 7.39 8.67 -17.56
N GLY A 83 8.09 8.15 -16.55
CA GLY A 83 9.21 8.85 -15.90
C GLY A 83 8.80 9.74 -14.74
N ALA A 84 7.52 9.95 -14.50
CA ALA A 84 7.03 10.71 -13.34
C ALA A 84 7.41 9.98 -12.04
N LYS A 85 7.66 10.75 -10.98
CA LYS A 85 8.07 10.22 -9.68
C LYS A 85 7.24 10.80 -8.56
N ALA A 86 7.08 10.02 -7.50
CA ALA A 86 6.45 10.48 -6.26
C ALA A 86 7.20 9.89 -5.07
N VAL A 87 7.17 10.58 -3.94
CA VAL A 87 7.65 10.07 -2.67
C VAL A 87 6.45 9.92 -1.77
N VAL A 88 6.26 8.74 -1.21
CA VAL A 88 5.09 8.41 -0.39
C VAL A 88 5.56 7.92 0.96
N THR A 89 4.94 8.41 2.02
CA THR A 89 5.05 7.80 3.35
C THR A 89 3.71 7.16 3.67
N ASP A 90 3.71 5.84 3.80
CA ASP A 90 2.54 5.04 4.13
C ASP A 90 2.63 4.57 5.57
N ILE A 91 1.54 4.68 6.31
CA ILE A 91 1.42 4.12 7.66
C ILE A 91 0.26 3.15 7.65
N TYR A 92 0.50 1.94 8.17
CA TYR A 92 -0.49 0.87 8.25
C TYR A 92 -0.69 0.46 9.69
N ARG A 93 -1.95 0.20 10.07
CA ARG A 93 -2.28 -0.47 11.33
C ARG A 93 -2.74 -1.88 11.01
N LEU A 94 -2.18 -2.87 11.73
CA LEU A 94 -2.50 -4.28 11.53
C LEU A 94 -3.10 -4.89 12.79
N GLU A 95 -3.98 -5.86 12.60
CA GLU A 95 -4.48 -6.73 13.68
C GLU A 95 -4.40 -8.17 13.17
N ASN A 96 -3.80 -9.05 13.98
CA ASN A 96 -3.65 -10.47 13.64
C ASN A 96 -3.03 -10.69 12.26
N GLY A 97 -2.07 -9.85 11.88
CA GLY A 97 -1.37 -9.97 10.61
C GLY A 97 -2.15 -9.47 9.39
N ILE A 98 -3.25 -8.75 9.60
CA ILE A 98 -4.09 -8.20 8.52
C ILE A 98 -4.10 -6.68 8.61
N ILE A 99 -3.94 -6.02 7.47
CA ILE A 99 -3.97 -4.55 7.36
C ILE A 99 -5.42 -4.08 7.56
N MET A 100 -5.62 -3.24 8.57
CA MET A 100 -6.93 -2.74 8.98
C MET A 100 -7.14 -1.30 8.60
N GLU A 101 -6.07 -0.49 8.53
CA GLU A 101 -6.17 0.96 8.40
C GLU A 101 -4.89 1.52 7.77
N HIS A 102 -5.02 2.60 7.00
CA HIS A 102 -3.92 3.19 6.26
C HIS A 102 -4.01 4.72 6.24
N TRP A 103 -2.87 5.36 6.44
CA TRP A 103 -2.65 6.79 6.24
C TRP A 103 -1.52 6.98 5.24
N ASP A 104 -1.55 8.05 4.47
CA ASP A 104 -0.41 8.39 3.64
C ASP A 104 -0.19 9.90 3.49
N SER A 105 1.02 10.23 3.07
CA SER A 105 1.39 11.55 2.62
C SER A 105 2.18 11.40 1.33
N VAL A 106 1.82 12.18 0.32
CA VAL A 106 2.41 12.07 -1.02
C VAL A 106 3.07 13.39 -1.39
N GLN A 107 4.32 13.30 -1.84
CA GLN A 107 5.08 14.43 -2.38
C GLN A 107 5.47 14.10 -3.81
N LYS A 108 5.19 15.02 -4.70
CA LYS A 108 5.50 14.85 -6.13
C LYS A 108 6.66 15.72 -6.57
#